data_81dc6735d5455f16a6825fd60051b015
#
_entry.id   81dc6735d5455f16a6825fd60051b015
#
_cell.length_a   1.000
_cell.length_b   1.000
_cell.length_c   1.000
_cell.angle_alpha   90.00
_cell.angle_beta   90.00
_cell.angle_gamma   90.00
#
_symmetry.space_group_name_H-M   'P 1'
#
loop_
_entity.id
_entity.type
_entity.pdbx_description
1 polymer ?
#
loop_
_entity_poly.entity_id
_entity_poly.type
_entity_poly.pdbx_seq_one_letter_code
_entity_poly.pdbx_strand_id
1 'polypeptide(L)'
;AVIGNVSVTDPDAGDTHTYSVDDARFEVVGGVLRLVAGQSLDFETEPSVSVIITATDAGGLSYNEAFTVTVTNVNEAPTDIALSNSSLAENTDTTGGLAVGNLSTTDDDAGDTFSYAVVGGADAAVFSISGNQLVITDGVLDFETKNSYVVDVEVTDQGGAGLTFTKSFTVTVTNVNEAPTVLALSNSNLDENVAAGTTVGNFSTTDADTGDTFTYNLVAGVGDTDNAAFTIVGDQLQINASPDFESQSSYDIRVRTTDADGLSTEQTFTVTINDLNEAPTVLSLSNSNLDENVVAGTTVGNFSTTDADTGDTFTYNLVAGVGDTDNAAFTIV
;
A
#
# COMPACT_ATOMS: atom_id res chain seq x y z
N ALA A 1 -38.10 -19.70 -41.12
CA ALA A 1 -39.19 -20.19 -40.26
C ALA A 1 -40.50 -20.16 -41.05
N VAL A 2 -41.39 -21.12 -40.81
CA VAL A 2 -42.75 -21.14 -41.32
C VAL A 2 -43.67 -20.49 -40.29
N ILE A 3 -44.52 -19.55 -40.75
CA ILE A 3 -45.43 -18.81 -39.87
C ILE A 3 -46.85 -19.38 -39.99
N GLY A 4 -47.36 -19.50 -41.22
CA GLY A 4 -48.67 -20.03 -41.44
C GLY A 4 -49.03 -20.13 -42.91
N ASN A 5 -50.19 -20.84 -43.23
CA ASN A 5 -50.71 -20.91 -44.56
C ASN A 5 -51.54 -19.67 -44.87
N VAL A 6 -51.39 -19.16 -46.06
CA VAL A 6 -52.18 -18.06 -46.62
C VAL A 6 -53.17 -18.64 -47.62
N SER A 7 -54.48 -18.33 -47.50
CA SER A 7 -55.48 -18.70 -48.42
C SER A 7 -56.38 -17.49 -48.74
N VAL A 8 -56.82 -17.41 -49.94
CA VAL A 8 -57.77 -16.38 -50.39
C VAL A 8 -59.06 -17.10 -50.94
N THR A 9 -60.21 -16.49 -50.71
CA THR A 9 -61.48 -16.95 -51.29
C THR A 9 -61.83 -15.99 -52.40
N ASP A 10 -62.07 -16.57 -53.61
CA ASP A 10 -62.44 -15.87 -54.81
C ASP A 10 -63.75 -16.43 -55.33
N PRO A 11 -64.67 -15.57 -55.79
CA PRO A 11 -65.91 -16.02 -56.46
C PRO A 11 -65.67 -16.77 -57.77
N ASP A 12 -64.56 -16.46 -58.46
CA ASP A 12 -64.28 -17.06 -59.77
C ASP A 12 -63.60 -18.42 -59.61
N ALA A 13 -64.34 -19.46 -59.84
CA ALA A 13 -63.90 -20.81 -59.56
C ALA A 13 -62.76 -21.26 -60.48
N GLY A 14 -61.60 -21.53 -59.84
CA GLY A 14 -60.40 -22.02 -60.48
C GLY A 14 -59.28 -20.98 -60.72
N ASP A 15 -59.44 -19.75 -60.21
CA ASP A 15 -58.43 -18.75 -60.34
C ASP A 15 -57.16 -19.07 -59.50
N THR A 16 -56.07 -18.63 -60.04
CA THR A 16 -54.76 -18.73 -59.41
C THR A 16 -54.34 -17.34 -58.86
N HIS A 17 -53.71 -17.32 -57.69
CA HIS A 17 -53.32 -16.10 -56.99
C HIS A 17 -51.82 -16.05 -56.81
N THR A 18 -51.30 -14.86 -57.01
CA THR A 18 -49.89 -14.48 -56.59
C THR A 18 -49.94 -13.65 -55.29
N TYR A 19 -48.95 -13.80 -54.47
CA TYR A 19 -48.84 -13.08 -53.16
C TYR A 19 -47.63 -12.20 -53.10
N SER A 20 -47.81 -11.03 -52.52
CA SER A 20 -46.69 -10.14 -52.12
C SER A 20 -46.87 -9.71 -50.66
N VAL A 21 -45.80 -9.36 -50.00
CA VAL A 21 -45.75 -8.90 -48.63
C VAL A 21 -45.06 -7.54 -48.58
N ASP A 22 -45.58 -6.64 -47.76
CA ASP A 22 -45.05 -5.27 -47.62
C ASP A 22 -43.74 -5.21 -46.84
N ASP A 23 -43.53 -6.15 -45.90
CA ASP A 23 -42.27 -6.23 -45.13
C ASP A 23 -41.32 -7.23 -45.80
N ALA A 24 -40.14 -6.74 -46.24
CA ALA A 24 -39.14 -7.50 -47.00
C ALA A 24 -38.50 -8.65 -46.18
N ARG A 25 -38.71 -8.71 -44.89
CA ARG A 25 -38.28 -9.82 -44.02
C ARG A 25 -39.12 -11.09 -44.23
N PHE A 26 -40.32 -10.94 -44.87
CA PHE A 26 -41.25 -12.00 -45.06
C PHE A 26 -41.48 -12.29 -46.57
N GLU A 27 -41.85 -13.50 -46.88
CA GLU A 27 -42.26 -13.93 -48.22
C GLU A 27 -43.39 -14.95 -48.14
N VAL A 28 -44.22 -15.02 -49.19
CA VAL A 28 -45.19 -16.11 -49.35
C VAL A 28 -44.70 -17.01 -50.48
N VAL A 29 -44.43 -18.26 -50.18
CA VAL A 29 -43.98 -19.26 -51.15
C VAL A 29 -44.87 -20.48 -51.07
N GLY A 30 -45.53 -20.83 -52.21
CA GLY A 30 -46.46 -21.96 -52.25
C GLY A 30 -47.66 -21.81 -51.30
N GLY A 31 -48.12 -20.59 -51.04
CA GLY A 31 -49.22 -20.32 -50.11
C GLY A 31 -48.85 -20.37 -48.64
N VAL A 32 -47.52 -20.30 -48.32
CA VAL A 32 -47.03 -20.34 -46.95
C VAL A 32 -46.26 -19.03 -46.66
N LEU A 33 -46.72 -18.28 -45.64
CA LEU A 33 -45.96 -17.13 -45.09
C LEU A 33 -44.81 -17.65 -44.28
N ARG A 34 -43.62 -17.10 -44.56
CA ARG A 34 -42.38 -17.47 -43.86
C ARG A 34 -41.41 -16.29 -43.81
N LEU A 35 -40.45 -16.34 -42.88
CA LEU A 35 -39.30 -15.45 -42.89
C LEU A 35 -38.38 -15.81 -44.07
N VAL A 36 -37.85 -14.76 -44.73
CA VAL A 36 -36.81 -14.86 -45.74
C VAL A 36 -35.53 -15.43 -45.11
N ALA A 37 -34.79 -16.23 -45.87
CA ALA A 37 -33.58 -16.84 -45.38
C ALA A 37 -32.57 -15.77 -44.93
N GLY A 38 -32.01 -15.91 -43.72
CA GLY A 38 -31.09 -14.99 -43.11
C GLY A 38 -31.71 -13.82 -42.33
N GLN A 39 -33.04 -13.76 -42.25
CA GLN A 39 -33.78 -12.82 -41.41
C GLN A 39 -34.10 -13.47 -40.05
N SER A 40 -34.04 -12.63 -38.98
CA SER A 40 -34.48 -12.97 -37.61
C SER A 40 -35.43 -11.89 -37.11
N LEU A 41 -36.21 -12.24 -36.11
CA LEU A 41 -37.02 -11.34 -35.31
C LEU A 41 -36.52 -11.43 -33.89
N ASP A 42 -36.62 -10.34 -33.19
CA ASP A 42 -36.15 -10.15 -31.81
C ASP A 42 -37.38 -9.69 -31.00
N PHE A 43 -37.74 -10.48 -30.00
CA PHE A 43 -38.94 -10.24 -29.19
C PHE A 43 -38.78 -8.95 -28.34
N GLU A 44 -37.59 -8.67 -27.83
CA GLU A 44 -37.31 -7.56 -26.94
C GLU A 44 -37.49 -6.22 -27.66
N THR A 45 -37.14 -6.17 -28.93
CA THR A 45 -37.29 -4.97 -29.78
C THR A 45 -38.64 -4.91 -30.51
N GLU A 46 -39.21 -6.07 -30.92
CA GLU A 46 -40.43 -6.13 -31.74
C GLU A 46 -41.27 -7.36 -31.39
N PRO A 47 -42.04 -7.32 -30.27
CA PRO A 47 -42.83 -8.47 -29.81
C PRO A 47 -43.97 -8.87 -30.77
N SER A 48 -44.26 -8.02 -31.74
CA SER A 48 -45.22 -8.31 -32.80
C SER A 48 -44.94 -7.51 -34.06
N VAL A 49 -45.09 -8.14 -35.22
CA VAL A 49 -44.91 -7.53 -36.53
C VAL A 49 -46.25 -7.52 -37.27
N SER A 50 -46.66 -6.37 -37.77
CA SER A 50 -47.81 -6.28 -38.66
C SER A 50 -47.32 -6.40 -40.10
N VAL A 51 -47.85 -7.41 -40.82
CA VAL A 51 -47.53 -7.65 -42.24
C VAL A 51 -48.79 -7.55 -43.09
N ILE A 52 -48.74 -6.81 -44.20
CA ILE A 52 -49.84 -6.72 -45.16
C ILE A 52 -49.52 -7.68 -46.29
N ILE A 53 -50.42 -8.67 -46.48
CA ILE A 53 -50.31 -9.59 -47.61
C ILE A 53 -51.28 -9.12 -48.68
N THR A 54 -50.80 -8.98 -49.89
CA THR A 54 -51.59 -8.68 -51.07
C THR A 54 -51.71 -9.93 -51.88
N ALA A 55 -52.98 -10.42 -52.09
CA ALA A 55 -53.28 -11.46 -53.05
C ALA A 55 -53.74 -10.80 -54.35
N THR A 56 -53.21 -11.25 -55.48
CA THR A 56 -53.57 -10.73 -56.80
C THR A 56 -53.98 -11.92 -57.67
N ASP A 57 -55.19 -11.86 -58.28
CA ASP A 57 -55.76 -12.89 -59.17
C ASP A 57 -55.06 -12.84 -60.52
N ALA A 58 -55.46 -13.78 -61.42
CA ALA A 58 -54.99 -13.88 -62.78
C ALA A 58 -55.43 -12.68 -63.65
N GLY A 59 -56.54 -12.01 -63.30
CA GLY A 59 -57.10 -10.83 -63.93
C GLY A 59 -56.38 -9.50 -63.53
N GLY A 60 -55.52 -9.51 -62.48
CA GLY A 60 -54.83 -8.39 -61.94
C GLY A 60 -55.60 -7.62 -60.88
N LEU A 61 -56.72 -8.16 -60.34
CA LEU A 61 -57.42 -7.55 -59.21
C LEU A 61 -56.76 -8.03 -57.92
N SER A 62 -56.64 -7.11 -56.91
CA SER A 62 -55.92 -7.39 -55.69
C SER A 62 -56.76 -7.15 -54.44
N TYR A 63 -56.53 -7.99 -53.43
CA TYR A 63 -57.05 -7.84 -52.05
C TYR A 63 -55.93 -7.83 -51.05
N ASN A 64 -55.97 -6.90 -50.07
CA ASN A 64 -54.97 -6.71 -49.03
C ASN A 64 -55.55 -7.05 -47.69
N GLU A 65 -54.81 -7.83 -46.89
CA GLU A 65 -55.17 -8.17 -45.53
C GLU A 65 -53.96 -7.97 -44.63
N ALA A 66 -54.17 -7.34 -43.45
CA ALA A 66 -53.15 -7.16 -42.46
C ALA A 66 -53.22 -8.30 -41.43
N PHE A 67 -52.04 -8.90 -41.20
CA PHE A 67 -51.86 -9.96 -40.22
C PHE A 67 -50.88 -9.52 -39.16
N THR A 68 -51.13 -9.88 -37.89
CA THR A 68 -50.16 -9.69 -36.82
C THR A 68 -49.43 -11.01 -36.60
N VAL A 69 -48.12 -11.00 -36.83
CA VAL A 69 -47.19 -12.06 -36.46
C VAL A 69 -46.71 -11.80 -35.05
N THR A 70 -47.05 -12.65 -34.10
CA THR A 70 -46.54 -12.57 -32.73
C THR A 70 -45.19 -13.27 -32.67
N VAL A 71 -44.19 -12.56 -32.17
CA VAL A 71 -42.87 -13.11 -31.84
C VAL A 71 -42.97 -13.72 -30.43
N THR A 72 -42.44 -14.91 -30.25
CA THR A 72 -42.43 -15.56 -28.94
C THR A 72 -41.05 -15.35 -28.31
N ASN A 73 -41.04 -14.96 -27.05
CA ASN A 73 -39.79 -14.83 -26.28
C ASN A 73 -39.10 -16.19 -26.20
N VAL A 74 -37.76 -16.13 -26.30
CA VAL A 74 -36.83 -17.25 -26.09
C VAL A 74 -35.78 -16.72 -25.13
N ASN A 75 -35.58 -17.40 -24.03
CA ASN A 75 -34.60 -16.99 -23.04
C ASN A 75 -33.19 -16.90 -23.63
N GLU A 76 -32.58 -15.75 -23.55
CA GLU A 76 -31.19 -15.46 -23.92
C GLU A 76 -30.28 -15.58 -22.70
N ALA A 77 -28.96 -15.59 -22.92
CA ALA A 77 -27.99 -15.63 -21.85
C ALA A 77 -27.61 -14.21 -21.39
N PRO A 78 -27.31 -14.02 -20.12
CA PRO A 78 -26.71 -12.76 -19.65
C PRO A 78 -25.53 -12.34 -20.50
N THR A 79 -25.42 -11.04 -20.75
CA THR A 79 -24.40 -10.47 -21.65
C THR A 79 -23.28 -9.75 -20.88
N ASP A 80 -23.52 -9.30 -19.64
CA ASP A 80 -22.50 -8.71 -18.77
C ASP A 80 -22.84 -8.84 -17.28
N ILE A 81 -21.79 -8.77 -16.44
CA ILE A 81 -21.86 -8.59 -14.99
C ILE A 81 -21.11 -7.31 -14.62
N ALA A 82 -21.72 -6.44 -13.84
CA ALA A 82 -21.06 -5.27 -13.27
C ALA A 82 -20.90 -5.43 -11.75
N LEU A 83 -19.79 -4.94 -11.23
CA LEU A 83 -19.49 -4.83 -9.80
C LEU A 83 -19.44 -3.35 -9.41
N SER A 84 -20.24 -2.94 -8.43
CA SER A 84 -20.42 -1.54 -8.06
C SER A 84 -19.18 -0.89 -7.43
N ASN A 85 -18.28 -1.69 -6.85
CA ASN A 85 -17.00 -1.28 -6.30
C ASN A 85 -16.00 -2.43 -6.44
N SER A 86 -14.76 -2.10 -6.79
CA SER A 86 -13.66 -3.06 -6.93
C SER A 86 -12.38 -2.58 -6.23
N SER A 87 -12.51 -1.69 -5.24
CA SER A 87 -11.36 -1.14 -4.50
C SER A 87 -11.66 -1.14 -3.00
N LEU A 88 -10.72 -1.60 -2.20
CA LEU A 88 -10.77 -1.64 -0.74
C LEU A 88 -9.48 -1.00 -0.20
N ALA A 89 -9.58 -0.27 0.90
CA ALA A 89 -8.39 0.22 1.59
C ALA A 89 -7.72 -0.94 2.35
N GLU A 90 -6.40 -0.93 2.41
CA GLU A 90 -5.70 -1.80 3.33
C GLU A 90 -6.01 -1.45 4.80
N ASN A 91 -5.46 -2.22 5.74
CA ASN A 91 -5.77 -2.14 7.16
C ASN A 91 -7.24 -2.42 7.49
N THR A 92 -8.03 -2.86 6.49
CA THR A 92 -9.42 -3.26 6.66
C THR A 92 -9.49 -4.72 7.07
N ASP A 93 -10.15 -5.00 8.20
CA ASP A 93 -10.38 -6.36 8.68
C ASP A 93 -11.54 -7.01 7.90
N THR A 94 -11.23 -8.09 7.19
CA THR A 94 -12.20 -8.87 6.41
C THR A 94 -12.52 -10.23 7.04
N THR A 95 -12.05 -10.54 8.26
CA THR A 95 -12.23 -11.86 8.92
C THR A 95 -13.68 -12.27 9.09
N GLY A 96 -14.59 -11.31 9.24
CA GLY A 96 -16.04 -11.52 9.34
C GLY A 96 -16.79 -11.57 8.02
N GLY A 97 -16.08 -11.43 6.90
CA GLY A 97 -16.64 -11.22 5.58
C GLY A 97 -17.01 -9.76 5.32
N LEU A 98 -16.30 -9.13 4.39
CA LEU A 98 -16.55 -7.75 3.96
C LEU A 98 -17.14 -7.72 2.56
N ALA A 99 -18.26 -7.01 2.37
CA ALA A 99 -18.79 -6.78 1.05
C ALA A 99 -17.86 -5.87 0.24
N VAL A 100 -17.37 -6.37 -0.89
CA VAL A 100 -16.59 -5.59 -1.86
C VAL A 100 -17.53 -4.65 -2.62
N GLY A 101 -18.61 -5.18 -3.17
CA GLY A 101 -19.60 -4.43 -3.93
C GLY A 101 -20.81 -5.27 -4.31
N ASN A 102 -21.82 -4.63 -4.91
CA ASN A 102 -23.00 -5.30 -5.43
C ASN A 102 -22.78 -5.71 -6.89
N LEU A 103 -23.18 -6.92 -7.22
CA LEU A 103 -23.24 -7.44 -8.56
C LEU A 103 -24.56 -7.05 -9.21
N SER A 104 -24.52 -6.73 -10.50
CA SER A 104 -25.69 -6.51 -11.35
C SER A 104 -25.45 -7.12 -12.72
N THR A 105 -26.51 -7.59 -13.35
CA THR A 105 -26.45 -8.30 -14.64
C THR A 105 -27.12 -7.48 -15.73
N THR A 106 -26.56 -7.55 -16.94
CA THR A 106 -27.21 -7.08 -18.17
C THR A 106 -27.72 -8.31 -18.91
N ASP A 107 -29.03 -8.28 -19.23
CA ASP A 107 -29.74 -9.33 -19.94
C ASP A 107 -30.77 -8.68 -20.86
N ASP A 108 -31.06 -9.31 -21.99
CA ASP A 108 -32.07 -8.82 -22.91
C ASP A 108 -33.49 -9.17 -22.43
N ASP A 109 -33.65 -10.27 -21.66
CA ASP A 109 -34.92 -10.71 -21.11
C ASP A 109 -35.38 -9.83 -19.93
N ALA A 110 -36.33 -8.96 -20.18
CA ALA A 110 -36.88 -8.07 -19.16
C ALA A 110 -37.67 -8.82 -18.08
N GLY A 111 -37.18 -8.77 -16.84
CA GLY A 111 -37.87 -9.37 -15.68
C GLY A 111 -37.22 -10.62 -15.13
N ASP A 112 -36.13 -11.06 -15.72
CA ASP A 112 -35.36 -12.19 -15.23
C ASP A 112 -34.73 -11.93 -13.87
N THR A 113 -34.56 -12.98 -13.12
CA THR A 113 -33.88 -12.99 -11.85
C THR A 113 -32.58 -13.76 -11.99
N PHE A 114 -31.58 -13.34 -11.21
CA PHE A 114 -30.20 -13.82 -11.36
C PHE A 114 -29.66 -14.43 -10.06
N SER A 115 -28.86 -15.47 -10.22
CA SER A 115 -28.02 -16.00 -9.14
C SER A 115 -26.55 -15.93 -9.53
N TYR A 116 -25.69 -15.67 -8.53
CA TYR A 116 -24.26 -15.52 -8.73
C TYR A 116 -23.46 -16.58 -7.98
N ALA A 117 -22.36 -17.01 -8.55
CA ALA A 117 -21.44 -17.95 -7.92
C ALA A 117 -19.97 -17.54 -8.22
N VAL A 118 -19.06 -17.77 -7.26
CA VAL A 118 -17.62 -17.75 -7.52
C VAL A 118 -17.25 -19.08 -8.18
N VAL A 119 -16.67 -19.02 -9.38
CA VAL A 119 -16.36 -20.23 -10.17
C VAL A 119 -14.86 -20.39 -10.45
N GLY A 120 -14.05 -19.34 -10.22
CA GLY A 120 -12.62 -19.37 -10.51
C GLY A 120 -11.92 -18.07 -10.12
N GLY A 121 -10.73 -17.88 -10.70
CA GLY A 121 -9.81 -16.78 -10.38
C GLY A 121 -8.71 -17.23 -9.44
N ALA A 122 -7.56 -16.55 -9.49
CA ALA A 122 -6.40 -16.94 -8.70
C ALA A 122 -6.67 -16.90 -7.18
N ASP A 123 -7.61 -16.05 -6.77
CA ASP A 123 -7.93 -15.79 -5.36
C ASP A 123 -9.36 -16.23 -4.99
N ALA A 124 -9.98 -17.08 -5.77
CA ALA A 124 -11.36 -17.53 -5.55
C ALA A 124 -11.65 -18.03 -4.13
N ALA A 125 -10.64 -18.61 -3.47
CA ALA A 125 -10.79 -19.23 -2.14
C ALA A 125 -11.13 -18.23 -1.02
N VAL A 126 -10.80 -16.93 -1.21
CA VAL A 126 -11.08 -15.88 -0.22
C VAL A 126 -12.38 -15.13 -0.54
N PHE A 127 -13.06 -15.47 -1.65
CA PHE A 127 -14.29 -14.83 -2.05
C PHE A 127 -15.52 -15.73 -1.85
N SER A 128 -16.63 -15.09 -1.61
CA SER A 128 -17.96 -15.73 -1.56
C SER A 128 -19.03 -14.77 -2.07
N ILE A 129 -20.22 -15.32 -2.33
CA ILE A 129 -21.40 -14.53 -2.71
C ILE A 129 -22.41 -14.55 -1.56
N SER A 130 -22.93 -13.38 -1.21
CA SER A 130 -24.02 -13.20 -0.25
C SER A 130 -25.15 -12.40 -0.90
N GLY A 131 -26.20 -13.11 -1.34
CA GLY A 131 -27.23 -12.50 -2.19
C GLY A 131 -26.64 -12.04 -3.52
N ASN A 132 -26.64 -10.73 -3.75
CA ASN A 132 -25.98 -10.12 -4.91
C ASN A 132 -24.67 -9.40 -4.55
N GLN A 133 -24.08 -9.67 -3.38
CA GLN A 133 -22.82 -9.04 -2.96
C GLN A 133 -21.64 -9.99 -3.16
N LEU A 134 -20.56 -9.49 -3.77
CA LEU A 134 -19.26 -10.13 -3.70
C LEU A 134 -18.63 -9.81 -2.34
N VAL A 135 -18.24 -10.83 -1.60
CA VAL A 135 -17.70 -10.75 -0.24
C VAL A 135 -16.29 -11.31 -0.23
N ILE A 136 -15.35 -10.62 0.43
CA ILE A 136 -13.99 -11.08 0.67
C ILE A 136 -13.80 -11.47 2.14
N THR A 137 -12.98 -12.51 2.40
CA THR A 137 -12.60 -12.99 3.74
C THR A 137 -11.14 -13.44 3.68
N ASP A 138 -10.20 -12.52 3.95
CA ASP A 138 -8.74 -12.76 3.86
C ASP A 138 -7.96 -12.12 5.02
N GLY A 139 -8.59 -11.95 6.18
CA GLY A 139 -7.95 -11.32 7.34
C GLY A 139 -7.90 -9.80 7.21
N VAL A 140 -6.83 -9.19 7.69
CA VAL A 140 -6.54 -7.76 7.49
C VAL A 140 -5.84 -7.60 6.16
N LEU A 141 -6.37 -6.73 5.31
CA LEU A 141 -5.76 -6.43 4.02
C LEU A 141 -4.46 -5.64 4.23
N ASP A 142 -3.43 -5.95 3.44
CA ASP A 142 -2.10 -5.37 3.52
C ASP A 142 -1.61 -5.17 2.07
N PHE A 143 -1.47 -3.92 1.67
CA PHE A 143 -1.12 -3.53 0.30
C PHE A 143 0.29 -3.96 -0.08
N GLU A 144 1.26 -3.87 0.86
CA GLU A 144 2.66 -4.24 0.64
C GLU A 144 2.84 -5.73 0.46
N THR A 145 1.96 -6.53 1.07
CA THR A 145 1.93 -7.98 0.91
C THR A 145 1.14 -8.37 -0.33
N LYS A 146 -0.04 -7.76 -0.55
CA LYS A 146 -0.92 -8.11 -1.67
C LYS A 146 -1.86 -6.97 -2.07
N ASN A 147 -1.56 -6.31 -3.18
CA ASN A 147 -2.29 -5.15 -3.67
C ASN A 147 -3.46 -5.46 -4.63
N SER A 148 -3.70 -6.71 -4.98
CA SER A 148 -4.80 -7.08 -5.88
C SER A 148 -5.22 -8.54 -5.73
N TYR A 149 -6.50 -8.80 -6.01
CA TYR A 149 -7.14 -10.11 -6.00
C TYR A 149 -7.90 -10.32 -7.29
N VAL A 150 -7.87 -11.54 -7.83
CA VAL A 150 -8.58 -11.91 -9.06
C VAL A 150 -9.60 -13.00 -8.76
N VAL A 151 -10.86 -12.75 -9.14
CA VAL A 151 -11.99 -13.67 -8.95
C VAL A 151 -12.84 -13.73 -10.21
N ASP A 152 -13.27 -14.94 -10.59
CA ASP A 152 -14.22 -15.17 -11.66
C ASP A 152 -15.61 -15.43 -11.06
N VAL A 153 -16.57 -14.61 -11.49
CA VAL A 153 -17.97 -14.71 -11.06
C VAL A 153 -18.79 -15.15 -12.26
N GLU A 154 -19.60 -16.18 -12.05
CA GLU A 154 -20.63 -16.65 -12.99
C GLU A 154 -21.99 -16.13 -12.52
N VAL A 155 -22.75 -15.62 -13.45
CA VAL A 155 -24.19 -15.35 -13.29
C VAL A 155 -24.97 -16.43 -14.03
N THR A 156 -26.07 -16.85 -13.43
CA THR A 156 -27.08 -17.75 -14.06
C THR A 156 -28.40 -17.04 -14.05
N ASP A 157 -29.07 -16.94 -15.22
CA ASP A 157 -30.43 -16.47 -15.29
C ASP A 157 -31.40 -17.54 -14.75
N GLN A 158 -32.55 -17.12 -14.29
CA GLN A 158 -33.61 -17.97 -13.77
C GLN A 158 -34.86 -17.97 -14.69
N GLY A 159 -34.75 -17.34 -15.87
CA GLY A 159 -35.87 -17.15 -16.83
C GLY A 159 -36.24 -18.37 -17.66
N GLY A 160 -35.48 -19.48 -17.54
CA GLY A 160 -35.79 -20.67 -18.34
C GLY A 160 -34.75 -21.77 -18.24
N ALA A 161 -33.84 -21.89 -19.22
CA ALA A 161 -32.85 -22.96 -19.29
C ALA A 161 -31.67 -22.82 -18.33
N GLY A 162 -31.59 -21.72 -17.57
CA GLY A 162 -30.48 -21.44 -16.68
C GLY A 162 -29.20 -21.20 -17.49
N LEU A 163 -29.21 -20.25 -18.41
CA LEU A 163 -28.07 -19.88 -19.21
C LEU A 163 -27.09 -19.05 -18.34
N THR A 164 -25.81 -19.11 -18.68
CA THR A 164 -24.76 -18.51 -17.82
C THR A 164 -23.85 -17.60 -18.60
N PHE A 165 -23.28 -16.62 -17.84
CA PHE A 165 -22.18 -15.77 -18.29
C PHE A 165 -21.14 -15.65 -17.18
N THR A 166 -19.86 -15.71 -17.53
CA THR A 166 -18.75 -15.60 -16.57
C THR A 166 -17.91 -14.36 -16.85
N LYS A 167 -17.57 -13.64 -15.80
CA LYS A 167 -16.67 -12.47 -15.87
C LYS A 167 -15.62 -12.50 -14.77
N SER A 168 -14.39 -12.13 -15.15
CA SER A 168 -13.28 -11.95 -14.22
C SER A 168 -13.28 -10.53 -13.66
N PHE A 169 -13.12 -10.40 -12.34
CA PHE A 169 -12.96 -9.13 -11.63
C PHE A 169 -11.60 -9.08 -10.97
N THR A 170 -11.00 -7.89 -11.00
CA THR A 170 -9.85 -7.55 -10.18
C THR A 170 -10.31 -6.62 -9.07
N VAL A 171 -10.13 -7.05 -7.82
CA VAL A 171 -10.34 -6.22 -6.62
C VAL A 171 -8.98 -5.69 -6.22
N THR A 172 -8.82 -4.36 -6.18
CA THR A 172 -7.57 -3.69 -5.81
C THR A 172 -7.58 -3.33 -4.33
N VAL A 173 -6.45 -3.52 -3.66
CA VAL A 173 -6.19 -2.92 -2.35
C VAL A 173 -5.52 -1.56 -2.60
N THR A 174 -5.97 -0.52 -1.94
CA THR A 174 -5.36 0.80 -2.02
C THR A 174 -4.48 1.04 -0.82
N ASN A 175 -3.29 1.56 -1.06
CA ASN A 175 -2.34 1.95 -0.02
C ASN A 175 -2.96 3.02 0.91
N VAL A 176 -2.69 2.91 2.20
CA VAL A 176 -3.00 3.87 3.26
C VAL A 176 -1.71 4.07 4.05
N ASN A 177 -1.18 5.28 4.07
CA ASN A 177 0.06 5.58 4.77
C ASN A 177 0.05 5.09 6.21
N GLU A 178 1.05 4.30 6.59
CA GLU A 178 1.31 3.83 7.94
C GLU A 178 2.39 4.70 8.61
N ALA A 179 2.52 4.56 9.92
CA ALA A 179 3.56 5.24 10.67
C ALA A 179 4.87 4.45 10.68
N PRO A 180 6.01 5.13 10.70
CA PRO A 180 7.31 4.47 10.85
C PRO A 180 7.35 3.53 12.06
N THR A 181 7.87 2.33 11.87
CA THR A 181 7.87 1.27 12.89
C THR A 181 9.16 1.21 13.70
N VAL A 182 10.31 1.53 13.09
CA VAL A 182 11.63 1.49 13.72
C VAL A 182 12.41 2.75 13.38
N LEU A 183 12.95 3.41 14.42
CA LEU A 183 13.95 4.46 14.32
C LEU A 183 15.26 3.94 14.92
N ALA A 184 16.35 3.99 14.20
CA ALA A 184 17.65 3.50 14.64
C ALA A 184 18.74 4.57 14.43
N LEU A 185 19.77 4.53 15.30
CA LEU A 185 20.99 5.32 15.18
C LEU A 185 22.17 4.37 14.93
N SER A 186 22.94 4.61 13.88
CA SER A 186 24.00 3.71 13.42
C SER A 186 25.17 3.55 14.40
N ASN A 187 25.42 4.58 15.23
CA ASN A 187 26.41 4.61 16.27
C ASN A 187 25.94 5.53 17.39
N SER A 188 26.17 5.13 18.64
CA SER A 188 25.84 5.91 19.84
C SER A 188 27.04 6.13 20.76
N ASN A 189 28.26 5.94 20.28
CA ASN A 189 29.51 6.21 21.03
C ASN A 189 30.28 7.34 20.37
N LEU A 190 30.89 8.20 21.18
CA LEU A 190 31.67 9.31 20.73
C LEU A 190 32.89 9.48 21.68
N ASP A 191 34.08 9.70 21.14
CA ASP A 191 35.22 10.02 21.94
C ASP A 191 35.06 11.43 22.53
N GLU A 192 35.56 11.63 23.74
CA GLU A 192 35.69 12.99 24.28
C GLU A 192 36.73 13.81 23.50
N ASN A 193 36.78 15.10 23.79
CA ASN A 193 37.73 16.01 23.16
C ASN A 193 37.60 16.18 21.64
N VAL A 194 36.54 15.60 21.02
CA VAL A 194 36.24 15.86 19.60
C VAL A 194 35.68 17.27 19.41
N ALA A 195 35.85 17.82 18.22
CA ALA A 195 35.36 19.16 17.90
C ALA A 195 33.83 19.24 17.86
N ALA A 196 33.27 20.40 18.18
CA ALA A 196 31.89 20.72 17.93
C ALA A 196 31.51 20.46 16.46
N GLY A 197 30.33 19.88 16.20
CA GLY A 197 29.86 19.49 14.87
C GLY A 197 30.31 18.09 14.45
N THR A 198 31.07 17.35 15.30
CA THR A 198 31.40 15.95 15.01
C THR A 198 30.13 15.10 14.97
N THR A 199 30.01 14.28 13.93
CA THR A 199 28.89 13.34 13.77
C THR A 199 29.04 12.16 14.73
N VAL A 200 28.00 11.89 15.50
CA VAL A 200 27.86 10.70 16.35
C VAL A 200 27.48 9.48 15.50
N GLY A 201 26.43 9.60 14.72
CA GLY A 201 25.89 8.55 13.86
C GLY A 201 24.81 9.07 12.93
N ASN A 202 24.30 8.18 12.07
CA ASN A 202 23.22 8.48 11.14
C ASN A 202 21.94 7.76 11.59
N PHE A 203 20.82 8.46 11.52
CA PHE A 203 19.50 7.87 11.72
C PHE A 203 19.07 7.06 10.49
N SER A 204 18.31 6.01 10.74
CA SER A 204 17.59 5.24 9.73
C SER A 204 16.21 4.87 10.24
N THR A 205 15.27 4.77 9.34
CA THR A 205 13.86 4.47 9.65
C THR A 205 13.38 3.29 8.80
N THR A 206 12.57 2.43 9.42
CA THR A 206 11.83 1.36 8.73
C THR A 206 10.36 1.70 8.72
N ASP A 207 9.76 1.57 7.55
CA ASP A 207 8.34 1.81 7.29
C ASP A 207 7.77 0.67 6.44
N ALA A 208 6.45 0.45 6.50
CA ALA A 208 5.76 -0.46 5.61
C ALA A 208 5.68 0.14 4.20
N ASP A 209 5.40 1.43 4.09
CA ASP A 209 5.29 2.15 2.82
C ASP A 209 6.62 2.24 2.09
N THR A 210 6.74 1.46 1.01
CA THR A 210 7.98 1.36 0.23
C THR A 210 8.26 2.65 -0.54
N GLY A 211 9.38 3.29 -0.21
CA GLY A 211 9.86 4.48 -0.92
C GLY A 211 9.63 5.79 -0.17
N ASP A 212 9.14 5.72 1.04
CA ASP A 212 8.97 6.88 1.90
C ASP A 212 10.28 7.58 2.24
N THR A 213 10.18 8.88 2.47
CA THR A 213 11.27 9.74 2.90
C THR A 213 11.01 10.25 4.31
N PHE A 214 12.06 10.37 5.11
CA PHE A 214 11.95 10.65 6.53
C PHE A 214 12.67 11.94 6.92
N THR A 215 12.09 12.63 7.91
CA THR A 215 12.72 13.76 8.60
C THR A 215 12.94 13.41 10.06
N TYR A 216 14.03 13.92 10.65
CA TYR A 216 14.42 13.64 12.02
C TYR A 216 14.49 14.91 12.84
N ASN A 217 13.92 14.89 14.03
CA ASN A 217 13.90 16.05 14.94
C ASN A 217 14.11 15.62 16.38
N LEU A 218 14.88 16.42 17.14
CA LEU A 218 14.90 16.34 18.57
C LEU A 218 13.57 16.86 19.14
N VAL A 219 12.93 16.10 20.02
CA VAL A 219 11.61 16.42 20.55
C VAL A 219 11.59 16.34 22.08
N ALA A 220 10.72 17.16 22.69
CA ALA A 220 10.53 17.14 24.14
C ALA A 220 9.78 15.89 24.61
N GLY A 221 10.12 15.41 25.81
CA GLY A 221 9.46 14.28 26.45
C GLY A 221 10.39 13.53 27.39
N VAL A 222 9.99 12.34 27.84
CA VAL A 222 10.85 11.51 28.69
C VAL A 222 12.10 11.10 27.91
N GLY A 223 13.29 11.38 28.44
CA GLY A 223 14.58 11.06 27.81
C GLY A 223 15.12 12.14 26.88
N ASP A 224 14.66 13.39 27.00
CA ASP A 224 15.14 14.56 26.23
C ASP A 224 16.14 15.43 26.99
N THR A 225 16.66 14.94 28.10
CA THR A 225 17.45 15.72 29.08
C THR A 225 18.59 16.49 28.44
N ASP A 226 19.22 15.90 27.44
CA ASP A 226 20.43 16.43 26.80
C ASP A 226 20.23 16.82 25.33
N ASN A 227 18.98 16.93 24.86
CA ASN A 227 18.68 17.33 23.49
C ASN A 227 19.43 18.61 23.04
N ALA A 228 19.61 19.56 23.96
CA ALA A 228 20.31 20.83 23.68
C ALA A 228 21.78 20.64 23.33
N ALA A 229 22.40 19.53 23.72
CA ALA A 229 23.81 19.22 23.41
C ALA A 229 24.01 18.76 21.96
N PHE A 230 22.91 18.54 21.20
CA PHE A 230 22.96 17.99 19.85
C PHE A 230 22.20 18.83 18.84
N THR A 231 22.55 18.61 17.56
CA THR A 231 21.80 19.09 16.38
C THR A 231 21.68 17.95 15.39
N ILE A 232 20.54 17.87 14.69
CA ILE A 232 20.34 16.95 13.59
C ILE A 232 20.48 17.71 12.27
N VAL A 233 21.34 17.23 11.37
CA VAL A 233 21.56 17.78 10.02
C VAL A 233 21.31 16.69 9.00
N GLY A 234 20.17 16.76 8.32
CA GLY A 234 19.67 15.66 7.49
C GLY A 234 19.37 14.44 8.36
N ASP A 235 20.10 13.36 8.16
CA ASP A 235 20.04 12.14 8.95
C ASP A 235 21.16 12.04 10.01
N GLN A 236 22.05 13.05 10.14
CA GLN A 236 23.22 13.02 11.01
C GLN A 236 22.93 13.65 12.37
N LEU A 237 23.21 12.91 13.44
CA LEU A 237 23.29 13.44 14.80
C LEU A 237 24.69 14.03 15.03
N GLN A 238 24.77 15.31 15.40
CA GLN A 238 26.01 16.01 15.64
C GLN A 238 26.06 16.62 17.05
N ILE A 239 27.24 16.53 17.74
CA ILE A 239 27.44 17.17 19.05
C ILE A 239 27.70 18.66 18.88
N ASN A 240 27.11 19.50 19.73
CA ASN A 240 27.22 20.98 19.63
C ASN A 240 28.48 21.58 20.31
N ALA A 241 29.08 20.85 21.23
CA ALA A 241 30.27 21.23 21.92
C ALA A 241 31.23 20.03 22.09
N SER A 242 32.50 20.28 22.37
CA SER A 242 33.45 19.21 22.73
C SER A 242 32.96 18.52 24.00
N PRO A 243 32.70 17.21 23.98
CA PRO A 243 32.36 16.48 25.20
C PRO A 243 33.62 16.26 26.06
N ASP A 244 33.40 16.09 27.35
CA ASP A 244 34.39 15.85 28.41
C ASP A 244 33.80 14.75 29.29
N PHE A 245 34.47 13.59 29.30
CA PHE A 245 33.99 12.39 29.98
C PHE A 245 33.88 12.55 31.49
N GLU A 246 34.84 13.27 32.09
CA GLU A 246 34.90 13.53 33.54
C GLU A 246 33.78 14.46 34.00
N SER A 247 33.27 15.28 33.09
CA SER A 247 32.10 16.13 33.33
C SER A 247 30.79 15.42 33.09
N GLN A 248 30.69 14.69 31.96
CA GLN A 248 29.46 13.95 31.58
C GLN A 248 29.76 12.79 30.63
N SER A 249 29.66 11.58 31.16
CA SER A 249 30.00 10.34 30.41
C SER A 249 28.88 9.82 29.52
N SER A 250 27.66 10.37 29.60
CA SER A 250 26.52 9.97 28.75
C SER A 250 25.49 11.07 28.59
N TYR A 251 24.80 11.07 27.47
CA TYR A 251 23.74 12.02 27.10
C TYR A 251 22.50 11.28 26.66
N ASP A 252 21.33 11.64 27.17
CA ASP A 252 20.03 11.08 26.77
C ASP A 252 19.30 12.05 25.86
N ILE A 253 18.92 11.57 24.67
CA ILE A 253 18.18 12.33 23.68
C ILE A 253 16.90 11.63 23.27
N ARG A 254 15.89 12.42 22.89
CA ARG A 254 14.65 11.93 22.32
C ARG A 254 14.49 12.44 20.90
N VAL A 255 14.30 11.51 19.97
CA VAL A 255 14.20 11.79 18.53
C VAL A 255 12.87 11.31 18.01
N ARG A 256 12.27 12.10 17.13
CA ARG A 256 11.11 11.74 16.30
C ARG A 256 11.56 11.58 14.86
N THR A 257 11.17 10.50 14.22
CA THR A 257 11.13 10.38 12.77
C THR A 257 9.71 10.63 12.27
N THR A 258 9.59 11.32 11.14
CA THR A 258 8.30 11.63 10.50
C THR A 258 8.42 11.29 9.03
N ASP A 259 7.44 10.55 8.49
CA ASP A 259 7.33 10.20 7.08
C ASP A 259 6.90 11.39 6.21
N ALA A 260 6.74 11.16 4.90
CA ALA A 260 6.35 12.21 3.94
C ALA A 260 4.91 12.70 4.13
N ASP A 261 4.02 11.85 4.63
CA ASP A 261 2.59 12.15 4.82
C ASP A 261 2.27 12.63 6.25
N GLY A 262 3.27 12.66 7.14
CA GLY A 262 3.21 13.31 8.45
C GLY A 262 2.92 12.40 9.63
N LEU A 263 2.90 11.07 9.44
CA LEU A 263 2.87 10.14 10.56
C LEU A 263 4.27 10.00 11.16
N SER A 264 4.37 9.61 12.43
CA SER A 264 5.65 9.65 13.12
C SER A 264 5.77 8.64 14.23
N THR A 265 7.01 8.23 14.51
CA THR A 265 7.38 7.48 15.71
C THR A 265 8.51 8.16 16.46
N GLU A 266 8.64 7.90 17.77
CA GLU A 266 9.63 8.52 18.63
C GLU A 266 10.43 7.44 19.38
N GLN A 267 11.73 7.73 19.57
CA GLN A 267 12.62 6.86 20.32
C GLN A 267 13.64 7.67 21.12
N THR A 268 14.04 7.15 22.28
CA THR A 268 15.14 7.67 23.08
C THR A 268 16.42 6.94 22.76
N PHE A 269 17.54 7.69 22.74
CA PHE A 269 18.90 7.16 22.57
C PHE A 269 19.78 7.70 23.68
N THR A 270 20.70 6.84 24.17
CA THR A 270 21.79 7.27 25.04
C THR A 270 23.08 7.31 24.22
N VAL A 271 23.69 8.47 24.13
CA VAL A 271 25.05 8.66 23.55
C VAL A 271 26.05 8.52 24.66
N THR A 272 26.98 7.58 24.53
CA THR A 272 28.05 7.33 25.51
C THR A 272 29.33 8.05 25.06
N ILE A 273 30.00 8.70 25.96
CA ILE A 273 31.33 9.31 25.72
C ILE A 273 32.40 8.30 26.13
N ASN A 274 33.36 8.09 25.28
CA ASN A 274 34.54 7.27 25.56
C ASN A 274 35.58 8.11 26.25
N ASP A 275 36.10 7.62 27.35
CA ASP A 275 37.24 8.17 28.10
C ASP A 275 38.53 8.05 27.28
N LEU A 276 39.27 9.12 27.11
CA LEU A 276 40.55 9.18 26.47
C LEU A 276 41.57 9.79 27.45
N ASN A 277 42.69 9.12 27.62
CA ASN A 277 43.77 9.60 28.52
C ASN A 277 44.27 11.01 28.13
N GLU A 278 44.15 11.95 29.03
CA GLU A 278 44.70 13.29 28.96
C GLU A 278 46.11 13.40 29.58
N ALA A 279 46.72 14.53 29.35
CA ALA A 279 48.00 14.82 29.92
C ALA A 279 47.85 15.53 31.26
N PRO A 280 48.73 15.25 32.23
CA PRO A 280 48.76 15.96 33.48
C PRO A 280 48.83 17.48 33.32
N THR A 281 48.02 18.21 34.09
CA THR A 281 47.87 19.67 33.98
C THR A 281 48.72 20.47 34.98
N VAL A 282 49.01 19.91 36.17
CA VAL A 282 49.76 20.57 37.21
C VAL A 282 50.74 19.59 37.87
N LEU A 283 51.97 20.02 37.99
CA LEU A 283 52.98 19.36 38.82
C LEU A 283 53.34 20.28 39.97
N SER A 284 53.23 19.81 41.20
CA SER A 284 53.50 20.57 42.42
C SER A 284 54.46 19.83 43.29
N LEU A 285 55.26 20.62 44.08
CA LEU A 285 56.17 20.18 45.15
C LEU A 285 55.64 20.74 46.46
N SER A 286 55.41 19.88 47.46
CA SER A 286 54.84 20.28 48.76
C SER A 286 55.68 21.22 49.59
N ASN A 287 56.99 21.22 49.38
CA ASN A 287 57.96 22.11 50.02
C ASN A 287 59.17 22.26 49.13
N SER A 288 59.66 23.46 48.99
CA SER A 288 60.91 23.83 48.24
C SER A 288 62.02 24.44 49.12
N ASN A 289 61.87 24.43 50.45
CA ASN A 289 62.84 24.94 51.40
C ASN A 289 63.55 23.77 52.04
N LEU A 290 64.86 23.97 52.24
CA LEU A 290 65.74 23.02 52.91
C LEU A 290 66.73 23.80 53.79
N ASP A 291 66.89 23.38 55.04
CA ASP A 291 67.83 24.00 55.93
C ASP A 291 69.25 23.62 55.53
N GLU A 292 70.21 24.51 55.82
CA GLU A 292 71.63 24.20 55.63
C GLU A 292 72.10 23.07 56.58
N ASN A 293 73.19 22.38 56.24
CA ASN A 293 73.78 21.29 57.02
C ASN A 293 72.94 20.07 57.26
N VAL A 294 71.86 19.85 56.47
CA VAL A 294 71.08 18.58 56.46
C VAL A 294 71.93 17.48 55.88
N VAL A 295 71.60 16.22 56.29
CA VAL A 295 72.26 15.00 55.77
C VAL A 295 71.78 14.66 54.39
N ALA A 296 72.61 14.00 53.57
CA ALA A 296 72.20 13.48 52.27
C ALA A 296 71.02 12.47 52.43
N GLY A 297 70.04 12.52 51.55
CA GLY A 297 68.81 11.75 51.62
C GLY A 297 67.67 12.39 52.43
N THR A 298 67.87 13.65 52.96
CA THR A 298 66.81 14.44 53.57
C THR A 298 65.74 14.75 52.52
N THR A 299 64.51 14.43 52.83
CA THR A 299 63.36 14.74 51.94
C THR A 299 63.12 16.24 51.88
N VAL A 300 63.09 16.80 50.70
CA VAL A 300 62.74 18.22 50.46
C VAL A 300 61.24 18.40 50.47
N GLY A 301 60.54 17.60 49.70
CA GLY A 301 59.07 17.61 49.54
C GLY A 301 58.55 16.42 48.73
N ASN A 302 57.28 16.30 48.68
CA ASN A 302 56.57 15.27 47.87
C ASN A 302 56.00 15.95 46.62
N PHE A 303 56.11 15.26 45.49
CA PHE A 303 55.41 15.63 44.26
C PHE A 303 53.94 15.25 44.30
N SER A 304 53.18 16.11 43.70
CA SER A 304 51.76 15.80 43.39
C SER A 304 51.41 16.30 41.99
N THR A 305 50.56 15.58 41.31
CA THR A 305 50.13 15.88 39.96
C THR A 305 48.60 15.95 39.94
N THR A 306 48.06 16.89 39.17
CA THR A 306 46.63 16.96 38.85
C THR A 306 46.45 16.51 37.44
N ASP A 307 45.53 15.57 37.28
CA ASP A 307 45.09 15.01 36.01
C ASP A 307 43.58 15.01 35.96
N ALA A 308 43.00 15.01 34.75
CA ALA A 308 41.60 14.83 34.54
C ALA A 308 41.19 13.37 34.79
N ASP A 309 42.00 12.43 34.33
CA ASP A 309 41.75 10.99 34.45
C ASP A 309 41.82 10.52 35.90
N THR A 310 40.68 10.09 36.42
CA THR A 310 40.58 9.65 37.81
C THR A 310 41.19 8.27 38.00
N GLY A 311 42.29 8.23 38.81
CA GLY A 311 42.98 6.99 39.17
C GLY A 311 44.31 6.77 38.48
N ASP A 312 44.77 7.73 37.72
CA ASP A 312 46.08 7.68 37.08
C ASP A 312 47.23 7.65 38.10
N THR A 313 48.29 7.00 37.70
CA THR A 313 49.52 6.89 38.49
C THR A 313 50.65 7.60 37.77
N PHE A 314 51.43 8.36 38.55
CA PHE A 314 52.45 9.23 37.99
C PHE A 314 53.84 8.77 38.35
N THR A 315 54.77 8.92 37.40
CA THR A 315 56.18 8.77 37.61
C THR A 315 56.87 10.11 37.43
N TYR A 316 57.85 10.42 38.32
CA TYR A 316 58.55 11.69 38.29
C TYR A 316 60.00 11.47 37.95
N ASN A 317 60.57 12.31 37.11
CA ASN A 317 61.95 12.25 36.69
C ASN A 317 62.55 13.67 36.65
N LEU A 318 63.81 13.80 37.06
CA LEU A 318 64.56 14.99 36.74
C LEU A 318 65.01 14.99 35.29
N VAL A 319 64.67 16.04 34.55
CA VAL A 319 64.91 16.13 33.11
C VAL A 319 65.93 17.24 32.79
N ALA A 320 66.67 17.07 31.67
CA ALA A 320 67.60 18.10 31.18
C ALA A 320 66.81 19.26 30.56
N GLY A 321 67.29 20.50 30.70
CA GLY A 321 66.70 21.69 30.12
C GLY A 321 66.93 22.95 30.91
N VAL A 322 66.17 24.02 30.70
CA VAL A 322 66.28 25.24 31.48
C VAL A 322 65.92 24.95 32.93
N GLY A 323 66.90 25.25 33.87
CA GLY A 323 66.72 24.97 35.27
C GLY A 323 67.33 23.67 35.80
N ASP A 324 68.02 22.89 34.96
CA ASP A 324 68.57 21.57 35.28
C ASP A 324 70.01 21.63 35.92
N THR A 325 70.54 22.81 36.19
CA THR A 325 71.92 22.98 36.62
C THR A 325 72.27 22.16 37.86
N ASP A 326 71.37 22.01 38.77
CA ASP A 326 71.57 21.36 40.07
C ASP A 326 70.83 19.98 40.16
N ASN A 327 70.35 19.42 39.07
CA ASN A 327 69.67 18.14 39.05
C ASN A 327 70.46 16.99 39.66
N ALA A 328 71.81 17.03 39.49
CA ALA A 328 72.74 16.06 40.07
C ALA A 328 72.80 16.05 41.62
N ALA A 329 72.28 17.11 42.27
CA ALA A 329 72.22 17.23 43.72
C ALA A 329 70.99 16.57 44.34
N PHE A 330 69.98 16.17 43.49
CA PHE A 330 68.67 15.63 43.91
C PHE A 330 68.42 14.23 43.34
N THR A 331 67.62 13.47 44.05
CA THR A 331 67.09 12.16 43.59
C THR A 331 65.61 12.12 43.86
N ILE A 332 64.88 11.56 42.95
CA ILE A 332 63.44 11.18 43.12
C ILE A 332 63.43 9.76 43.58
N VAL A 333 62.71 9.44 44.65
CA VAL A 333 62.56 8.13 45.26
C VAL A 333 61.06 7.74 45.41
#